data_e6a00c707c49605611b79a971c25b90e
#
_entry.id   e6a00c707c49605611b79a971c25b90e
#
_cell.length_a   1.000
_cell.length_b   1.000
_cell.length_c   1.000
_cell.angle_alpha   90.00
_cell.angle_beta   90.00
_cell.angle_gamma   90.00
#
_symmetry.space_group_name_H-M   'P 1'
#
loop_
_entity.id
_entity.type
_entity.pdbx_description
1 polymer ?
#
loop_
_entity_poly.entity_id
_entity_poly.type
_entity_poly.pdbx_seq_one_letter_code
_entity_poly.pdbx_strand_id
1 'polypeptide(L)'
;SAASDVYKRQIIESGIDIPNANTIIINQAQNFGLSDLHQMRGRVGRSNKKAFCYLLAPPLSSLTAEGKRRLQAIENFSDLGSGIHIAMQDLDIRGAGNLLGAEQSGFIADLGYETYQKILAEAVHELRNDEFAELYADEIKGEGQISGEGFVDECQIESDLELLLPATYVTGSSERMLLYRELDGLTLDKDVDDFRFRLEDRFGPVPPETQELLRIVPLRRLATRLGVEKVFLKGGRMTLFFVSNADSPFYQSQAFGKMIDYMMKYTRRCDLREQNGRRSMLIKDVTNVETAVSVLQEIVALPVKE
;
A
#
# COMPACT_ATOMS: atom_id res chain seq x y z
N SER A 1 13.81 -26.14 -40.42
CA SER A 1 12.42 -26.28 -40.83
C SER A 1 11.51 -25.93 -39.66
N ALA A 2 10.30 -25.43 -39.91
CA ALA A 2 9.36 -24.91 -38.92
C ALA A 2 9.03 -25.88 -37.78
N ALA A 3 8.98 -27.19 -38.07
CA ALA A 3 8.69 -28.21 -37.04
C ALA A 3 9.81 -28.34 -35.98
N SER A 4 11.08 -28.17 -36.38
CA SER A 4 12.20 -28.19 -35.43
C SER A 4 12.23 -26.99 -34.47
N ASP A 5 11.73 -25.84 -34.92
CA ASP A 5 11.67 -24.64 -34.11
C ASP A 5 10.54 -24.70 -33.06
N VAL A 6 9.41 -25.30 -33.37
CA VAL A 6 8.30 -25.48 -32.42
C VAL A 6 8.71 -26.43 -31.28
N TYR A 7 9.42 -27.51 -31.57
CA TYR A 7 9.90 -28.42 -30.53
C TYR A 7 10.96 -27.78 -29.62
N LYS A 8 11.86 -26.96 -30.15
CA LYS A 8 12.86 -26.23 -29.36
C LYS A 8 12.22 -25.22 -28.44
N ARG A 9 11.14 -24.57 -28.88
CA ARG A 9 10.43 -23.54 -28.09
C ARG A 9 9.70 -24.18 -26.89
N GLN A 10 8.92 -25.23 -27.09
CA GLN A 10 8.19 -25.93 -26.03
C GLN A 10 9.12 -26.54 -24.98
N ILE A 11 10.31 -27.00 -25.36
CA ILE A 11 11.27 -27.58 -24.43
C ILE A 11 11.85 -26.51 -23.47
N ILE A 12 12.11 -25.32 -23.95
CA ILE A 12 12.65 -24.22 -23.10
C ILE A 12 11.55 -23.62 -22.20
N GLU A 13 10.34 -23.51 -22.70
CA GLU A 13 9.21 -22.97 -21.93
C GLU A 13 8.76 -23.93 -20.81
N SER A 14 8.75 -25.26 -21.03
CA SER A 14 8.04 -26.16 -20.13
C SER A 14 8.85 -27.32 -19.52
N GLY A 15 10.10 -27.56 -19.87
CA GLY A 15 10.66 -28.87 -19.49
C GLY A 15 12.14 -28.99 -19.18
N ILE A 16 12.99 -28.01 -19.45
CA ILE A 16 14.44 -28.17 -19.23
C ILE A 16 14.90 -27.37 -18.02
N ASP A 17 15.49 -28.09 -17.08
CA ASP A 17 16.33 -27.50 -16.03
C ASP A 17 17.79 -27.57 -16.50
N ILE A 18 18.43 -26.41 -16.67
CA ILE A 18 19.84 -26.33 -17.07
C ILE A 18 20.62 -25.65 -15.92
N PRO A 19 21.08 -26.41 -14.93
CA PRO A 19 21.68 -25.87 -13.71
C PRO A 19 22.92 -25.00 -13.97
N ASN A 20 23.63 -25.23 -15.06
CA ASN A 20 24.86 -24.51 -15.41
C ASN A 20 24.65 -23.32 -16.34
N ALA A 21 23.44 -23.08 -16.85
CA ALA A 21 23.16 -21.90 -17.66
C ALA A 21 22.92 -20.69 -16.77
N ASN A 22 23.74 -19.67 -16.95
CA ASN A 22 23.61 -18.41 -16.25
C ASN A 22 23.10 -17.27 -17.15
N THR A 23 22.87 -17.51 -18.42
CA THR A 23 22.46 -16.50 -19.39
C THR A 23 21.39 -17.04 -20.31
N ILE A 24 20.31 -16.25 -20.46
CA ILE A 24 19.26 -16.50 -21.44
C ILE A 24 19.10 -15.27 -22.33
N ILE A 25 18.91 -15.48 -23.62
CA ILE A 25 18.64 -14.44 -24.62
C ILE A 25 17.30 -14.75 -25.27
N ILE A 26 16.33 -13.84 -25.10
CA ILE A 26 14.97 -13.98 -25.68
C ILE A 26 14.87 -13.01 -26.85
N ASN A 27 14.84 -13.55 -28.06
CA ASN A 27 14.71 -12.76 -29.28
C ASN A 27 13.24 -12.45 -29.55
N GLN A 28 12.95 -11.23 -30.04
CA GLN A 28 11.59 -10.72 -30.27
C GLN A 28 10.71 -10.82 -29.01
N ALA A 29 11.25 -10.36 -27.88
CA ALA A 29 10.62 -10.49 -26.57
C ALA A 29 9.23 -9.85 -26.50
N GLN A 30 8.93 -8.84 -27.33
CA GLN A 30 7.62 -8.18 -27.41
C GLN A 30 6.48 -9.12 -27.86
N ASN A 31 6.80 -10.24 -28.49
CA ASN A 31 5.82 -11.20 -28.98
C ASN A 31 5.39 -12.25 -27.92
N PHE A 32 6.03 -12.24 -26.76
CA PHE A 32 5.73 -13.16 -25.67
C PHE A 32 4.79 -12.52 -24.64
N GLY A 33 3.97 -13.34 -24.01
CA GLY A 33 3.21 -12.95 -22.83
C GLY A 33 4.12 -12.65 -21.62
N LEU A 34 3.64 -11.86 -20.67
CA LEU A 34 4.42 -11.51 -19.49
C LEU A 34 4.74 -12.76 -18.64
N SER A 35 3.78 -13.67 -18.50
CA SER A 35 3.99 -14.95 -17.81
C SER A 35 5.03 -15.84 -18.51
N ASP A 36 5.05 -15.85 -19.86
CA ASP A 36 6.03 -16.64 -20.62
C ASP A 36 7.44 -16.09 -20.42
N LEU A 37 7.59 -14.75 -20.49
CA LEU A 37 8.86 -14.07 -20.22
C LEU A 37 9.36 -14.35 -18.79
N HIS A 38 8.46 -14.34 -17.81
CA HIS A 38 8.79 -14.67 -16.43
C HIS A 38 9.25 -16.12 -16.27
N GLN A 39 8.55 -17.07 -16.87
CA GLN A 39 8.93 -18.48 -16.84
C GLN A 39 10.29 -18.72 -17.51
N MET A 40 10.52 -18.13 -18.69
CA MET A 40 11.81 -18.24 -19.40
C MET A 40 12.94 -17.63 -18.60
N ARG A 41 12.74 -16.45 -18.00
CA ARG A 41 13.72 -15.82 -17.10
C ARG A 41 14.07 -16.72 -15.92
N GLY A 42 13.07 -17.40 -15.34
CA GLY A 42 13.23 -18.33 -14.23
C GLY A 42 14.01 -19.62 -14.57
N ARG A 43 14.39 -19.84 -15.84
CA ARG A 43 15.22 -20.99 -16.26
C ARG A 43 16.71 -20.79 -16.00
N VAL A 44 17.15 -19.55 -15.72
CA VAL A 44 18.52 -19.23 -15.32
C VAL A 44 18.54 -18.70 -13.89
N GLY A 45 19.72 -18.72 -13.26
CA GLY A 45 19.88 -18.19 -11.89
C GLY A 45 19.53 -19.16 -10.76
N ARG A 46 19.53 -20.48 -11.04
CA ARG A 46 19.28 -21.53 -10.04
C ARG A 46 20.53 -21.96 -9.24
N SER A 47 21.60 -21.23 -9.37
CA SER A 47 22.85 -21.45 -8.64
C SER A 47 23.23 -20.16 -7.89
N ASN A 48 24.28 -20.22 -7.08
CA ASN A 48 24.85 -19.06 -6.39
C ASN A 48 25.60 -18.07 -7.31
N LYS A 49 25.53 -18.27 -8.63
CA LYS A 49 26.15 -17.38 -9.63
C LYS A 49 25.11 -16.40 -10.15
N LYS A 50 25.55 -15.15 -10.40
CA LYS A 50 24.73 -14.12 -11.04
C LYS A 50 24.26 -14.59 -12.42
N ALA A 51 22.97 -14.44 -12.68
CA ALA A 51 22.37 -14.79 -13.97
C ALA A 51 21.91 -13.55 -14.73
N PHE A 52 21.83 -13.68 -16.05
CA PHE A 52 21.47 -12.60 -16.95
C PHE A 52 20.36 -13.05 -17.90
N CYS A 53 19.37 -12.19 -18.08
CA CYS A 53 18.29 -12.36 -19.05
C CYS A 53 18.29 -11.15 -20.00
N TYR A 54 18.58 -11.40 -21.27
CA TYR A 54 18.58 -10.34 -22.30
C TYR A 54 17.30 -10.45 -23.13
N LEU A 55 16.52 -9.38 -23.13
CA LEU A 55 15.30 -9.25 -23.91
C LEU A 55 15.62 -8.42 -25.17
N LEU A 56 15.64 -9.07 -26.33
CA LEU A 56 15.85 -8.39 -27.60
C LEU A 56 14.49 -8.00 -28.20
N ALA A 57 14.29 -6.71 -28.43
CA ALA A 57 13.07 -6.15 -28.99
C ALA A 57 13.42 -5.01 -29.95
N PRO A 58 12.51 -4.66 -30.90
CA PRO A 58 12.62 -3.43 -31.66
C PRO A 58 12.68 -2.18 -30.78
N PRO A 59 13.08 -1.01 -31.32
CA PRO A 59 13.08 0.23 -30.55
C PRO A 59 11.73 0.48 -29.87
N LEU A 60 11.76 0.97 -28.63
CA LEU A 60 10.54 1.20 -27.83
C LEU A 60 9.49 2.06 -28.54
N SER A 61 9.92 2.97 -29.43
CA SER A 61 9.03 3.81 -30.23
C SER A 61 8.14 3.03 -31.22
N SER A 62 8.58 1.84 -31.64
CA SER A 62 7.85 1.00 -32.60
C SER A 62 7.00 -0.08 -31.95
N LEU A 63 7.05 -0.21 -30.61
CA LEU A 63 6.28 -1.19 -29.86
C LEU A 63 4.87 -0.67 -29.55
N THR A 64 3.91 -1.60 -29.45
CA THR A 64 2.58 -1.30 -28.92
C THR A 64 2.66 -0.87 -27.46
N ALA A 65 1.67 -0.12 -26.97
CA ALA A 65 1.60 0.30 -25.58
C ALA A 65 1.65 -0.92 -24.61
N GLU A 66 0.93 -1.98 -24.95
CA GLU A 66 0.90 -3.23 -24.21
C GLU A 66 2.26 -3.95 -24.23
N GLY A 67 2.94 -4.02 -25.36
CA GLY A 67 4.27 -4.60 -25.49
C GLY A 67 5.31 -3.86 -24.64
N LYS A 68 5.24 -2.52 -24.61
CA LYS A 68 6.08 -1.70 -23.72
C LYS A 68 5.84 -2.02 -22.25
N ARG A 69 4.57 -2.04 -21.82
CA ARG A 69 4.21 -2.33 -20.41
C ARG A 69 4.72 -3.71 -19.98
N ARG A 70 4.59 -4.75 -20.85
CA ARG A 70 5.10 -6.09 -20.54
C ARG A 70 6.61 -6.13 -20.35
N LEU A 71 7.37 -5.51 -21.27
CA LEU A 71 8.84 -5.46 -21.16
C LEU A 71 9.31 -4.67 -19.94
N GLN A 72 8.66 -3.55 -19.64
CA GLN A 72 8.93 -2.76 -18.44
C GLN A 72 8.61 -3.54 -17.15
N ALA A 73 7.50 -4.27 -17.13
CA ALA A 73 7.13 -5.07 -15.96
C ALA A 73 8.17 -6.16 -15.66
N ILE A 74 8.65 -6.89 -16.70
CA ILE A 74 9.66 -7.94 -16.48
C ILE A 74 11.02 -7.37 -16.05
N GLU A 75 11.34 -6.14 -16.44
CA GLU A 75 12.55 -5.42 -16.03
C GLU A 75 12.44 -4.93 -14.57
N ASN A 76 11.32 -4.29 -14.21
CA ASN A 76 11.09 -3.72 -12.89
C ASN A 76 10.99 -4.78 -11.80
N PHE A 77 10.39 -5.93 -12.08
CA PHE A 77 10.19 -7.01 -11.14
C PHE A 77 11.25 -8.11 -11.33
N SER A 78 12.52 -7.76 -11.09
CA SER A 78 13.66 -8.68 -11.25
C SER A 78 13.99 -9.49 -9.99
N ASP A 79 13.44 -9.14 -8.84
CA ASP A 79 13.79 -9.74 -7.56
C ASP A 79 13.17 -11.12 -7.35
N LEU A 80 13.77 -11.89 -6.45
CA LEU A 80 13.27 -13.21 -6.05
C LEU A 80 11.90 -13.05 -5.38
N GLY A 81 10.91 -13.86 -5.80
CA GLY A 81 9.55 -13.77 -5.26
C GLY A 81 8.61 -12.79 -5.99
N SER A 82 9.10 -12.09 -7.01
CA SER A 82 8.29 -11.13 -7.78
C SER A 82 7.16 -11.73 -8.64
N GLY A 83 6.97 -13.05 -8.60
CA GLY A 83 5.96 -13.75 -9.41
C GLY A 83 4.53 -13.24 -9.21
N ILE A 84 4.16 -12.89 -7.98
CA ILE A 84 2.85 -12.31 -7.66
C ILE A 84 2.66 -10.93 -8.30
N HIS A 85 3.66 -10.07 -8.22
CA HIS A 85 3.62 -8.74 -8.84
C HIS A 85 3.55 -8.82 -10.37
N ILE A 86 4.26 -9.78 -10.97
CA ILE A 86 4.19 -10.05 -12.41
C ILE A 86 2.81 -10.55 -12.80
N ALA A 87 2.19 -11.43 -12.02
CA ALA A 87 0.82 -11.90 -12.27
C ALA A 87 -0.21 -10.76 -12.17
N MET A 88 -0.08 -9.87 -11.20
CA MET A 88 -0.91 -8.66 -11.08
C MET A 88 -0.72 -7.72 -12.27
N GLN A 89 0.51 -7.47 -12.68
CA GLN A 89 0.80 -6.67 -13.88
C GLN A 89 0.27 -7.30 -15.17
N ASP A 90 0.30 -8.62 -15.29
CA ASP A 90 -0.29 -9.32 -16.44
C ASP A 90 -1.82 -9.14 -16.49
N LEU A 91 -2.50 -9.17 -15.33
CA LEU A 91 -3.92 -8.84 -15.20
C LEU A 91 -4.20 -7.37 -15.57
N ASP A 92 -3.40 -6.43 -15.09
CA ASP A 92 -3.53 -5.01 -15.44
C ASP A 92 -3.34 -4.76 -16.94
N ILE A 93 -2.37 -5.42 -17.57
CA ILE A 93 -2.08 -5.25 -19.01
C ILE A 93 -3.17 -5.88 -19.90
N ARG A 94 -3.66 -7.04 -19.51
CA ARG A 94 -4.71 -7.76 -20.28
C ARG A 94 -6.12 -7.25 -19.96
N GLY A 95 -6.30 -6.54 -18.84
CA GLY A 95 -7.60 -6.33 -18.23
C GLY A 95 -8.14 -7.65 -17.64
N ALA A 96 -8.75 -7.61 -16.48
CA ALA A 96 -9.30 -8.82 -15.83
C ALA A 96 -10.62 -9.33 -16.47
N GLY A 97 -10.81 -9.06 -17.74
CA GLY A 97 -12.09 -9.27 -18.46
C GLY A 97 -12.69 -10.67 -18.41
N ASN A 98 -11.89 -11.69 -18.13
CA ASN A 98 -12.39 -13.07 -18.02
C ASN A 98 -12.80 -13.47 -16.59
N LEU A 99 -12.38 -12.72 -15.56
CA LEU A 99 -12.72 -13.03 -14.18
C LEU A 99 -13.99 -12.31 -13.69
N LEU A 100 -14.27 -11.12 -14.23
CA LEU A 100 -15.31 -10.21 -13.71
C LEU A 100 -16.37 -9.82 -14.78
N GLY A 101 -16.26 -10.33 -16.00
CA GLY A 101 -17.15 -10.00 -17.11
C GLY A 101 -16.63 -8.88 -18.01
N ALA A 102 -17.09 -8.86 -19.27
CA ALA A 102 -16.60 -7.98 -20.32
C ALA A 102 -16.82 -6.49 -20.05
N GLU A 103 -17.86 -6.14 -19.32
CA GLU A 103 -18.19 -4.75 -19.00
C GLU A 103 -17.25 -4.12 -17.96
N GLN A 104 -16.68 -4.93 -17.06
CA GLN A 104 -15.78 -4.46 -16.02
C GLN A 104 -14.30 -4.45 -16.45
N SER A 105 -13.97 -5.14 -17.53
CA SER A 105 -12.58 -5.21 -18.04
C SER A 105 -12.03 -3.87 -18.50
N GLY A 106 -12.88 -2.98 -19.01
CA GLY A 106 -12.50 -1.62 -19.40
C GLY A 106 -12.02 -0.79 -18.21
N PHE A 107 -12.75 -0.84 -17.10
CA PHE A 107 -12.41 -0.12 -15.87
C PHE A 107 -11.08 -0.57 -15.25
N ILE A 108 -10.81 -1.87 -15.26
CA ILE A 108 -9.57 -2.42 -14.72
C ILE A 108 -8.37 -2.02 -15.61
N ALA A 109 -8.55 -2.00 -16.93
CA ALA A 109 -7.50 -1.57 -17.85
C ALA A 109 -7.14 -0.09 -17.70
N ASP A 110 -8.13 0.77 -17.36
CA ASP A 110 -7.94 2.21 -17.21
C ASP A 110 -7.43 2.60 -15.82
N LEU A 111 -7.91 1.93 -14.76
CA LEU A 111 -7.62 2.28 -13.36
C LEU A 111 -6.47 1.45 -12.75
N GLY A 112 -6.17 0.27 -13.31
CA GLY A 112 -5.29 -0.74 -12.72
C GLY A 112 -6.01 -1.64 -11.71
N TYR A 113 -5.52 -2.87 -11.58
CA TYR A 113 -6.16 -3.90 -10.76
C TYR A 113 -6.21 -3.53 -9.27
N GLU A 114 -5.13 -2.97 -8.74
CA GLU A 114 -5.07 -2.56 -7.32
C GLU A 114 -6.09 -1.47 -6.98
N THR A 115 -6.20 -0.45 -7.85
CA THR A 115 -7.18 0.63 -7.68
C THR A 115 -8.62 0.11 -7.79
N TYR A 116 -8.87 -0.81 -8.74
CA TYR A 116 -10.17 -1.46 -8.89
C TYR A 116 -10.54 -2.27 -7.65
N GLN A 117 -9.62 -3.06 -7.09
CA GLN A 117 -9.84 -3.83 -5.85
C GLN A 117 -10.16 -2.91 -4.66
N LYS A 118 -9.48 -1.78 -4.56
CA LYS A 118 -9.74 -0.80 -3.50
C LYS A 118 -11.15 -0.22 -3.61
N ILE A 119 -11.54 0.23 -4.81
CA ILE A 119 -12.89 0.76 -5.07
C ILE A 119 -13.96 -0.31 -4.81
N LEU A 120 -13.70 -1.57 -5.20
CA LEU A 120 -14.64 -2.66 -4.96
C LEU A 120 -14.78 -2.96 -3.47
N ALA A 121 -13.69 -2.97 -2.71
CA ALA A 121 -13.72 -3.17 -1.26
C ALA A 121 -14.50 -2.05 -0.56
N GLU A 122 -14.26 -0.79 -0.96
CA GLU A 122 -15.01 0.37 -0.45
C GLU A 122 -16.51 0.25 -0.75
N ALA A 123 -16.89 -0.11 -1.97
CA ALA A 123 -18.28 -0.30 -2.36
C ALA A 123 -18.96 -1.46 -1.60
N VAL A 124 -18.25 -2.58 -1.39
CA VAL A 124 -18.77 -3.71 -0.59
C VAL A 124 -18.95 -3.30 0.87
N HIS A 125 -18.02 -2.54 1.42
CA HIS A 125 -18.11 -2.03 2.79
C HIS A 125 -19.29 -1.05 2.96
N GLU A 126 -19.50 -0.17 2.00
CA GLU A 126 -20.64 0.76 1.97
C GLU A 126 -21.96 0.01 1.90
N LEU A 127 -22.11 -0.93 0.96
CA LEU A 127 -23.30 -1.78 0.83
C LEU A 127 -23.59 -2.61 2.10
N ARG A 128 -22.57 -3.16 2.72
CA ARG A 128 -22.68 -3.94 3.97
C ARG A 128 -23.22 -3.09 5.11
N ASN A 129 -22.76 -1.86 5.22
CA ASN A 129 -23.12 -0.97 6.32
C ASN A 129 -24.43 -0.21 6.10
N ASP A 130 -24.80 0.06 4.86
CA ASP A 130 -25.99 0.85 4.52
C ASP A 130 -27.18 -0.04 4.11
N GLU A 131 -27.09 -0.77 2.99
CA GLU A 131 -28.24 -1.52 2.46
C GLU A 131 -28.47 -2.88 3.14
N PHE A 132 -27.39 -3.52 3.62
CA PHE A 132 -27.45 -4.84 4.25
C PHE A 132 -27.16 -4.82 5.75
N ALA A 133 -27.18 -3.66 6.40
CA ALA A 133 -26.92 -3.48 7.82
C ALA A 133 -27.74 -4.43 8.73
N GLU A 134 -29.01 -4.69 8.37
CA GLU A 134 -29.88 -5.61 9.11
C GLU A 134 -29.45 -7.08 8.97
N LEU A 135 -28.96 -7.49 7.80
CA LEU A 135 -28.50 -8.86 7.52
C LEU A 135 -27.18 -9.20 8.24
N TYR A 136 -26.30 -8.20 8.36
CA TYR A 136 -24.98 -8.34 8.99
C TYR A 136 -24.93 -7.73 10.40
N ALA A 137 -26.09 -7.40 10.99
CA ALA A 137 -26.19 -6.73 12.29
C ALA A 137 -25.48 -7.48 13.42
N ASP A 138 -25.41 -8.82 13.36
CA ASP A 138 -24.75 -9.64 14.38
C ASP A 138 -23.22 -9.66 14.18
N GLU A 139 -22.74 -9.60 12.93
CA GLU A 139 -21.31 -9.47 12.61
C GLU A 139 -20.82 -8.05 12.91
N ILE A 140 -21.58 -7.04 12.51
CA ILE A 140 -21.29 -5.62 12.79
C ILE A 140 -21.24 -5.35 14.29
N LYS A 141 -22.15 -5.96 15.08
CA LYS A 141 -22.13 -5.87 16.54
C LYS A 141 -20.95 -6.60 17.19
N GLY A 142 -20.47 -7.69 16.57
CA GLY A 142 -19.31 -8.43 17.06
C GLY A 142 -17.96 -7.74 16.78
N GLU A 143 -17.82 -7.10 15.64
CA GLU A 143 -16.59 -6.45 15.20
C GLU A 143 -16.52 -4.95 15.56
N GLY A 144 -17.66 -4.25 15.62
CA GLY A 144 -17.74 -2.78 15.66
C GLY A 144 -17.95 -2.13 17.02
N GLN A 145 -18.15 -2.89 18.10
CA GLN A 145 -18.47 -2.26 19.39
C GLN A 145 -17.26 -1.73 20.18
N ILE A 146 -16.04 -2.06 19.79
CA ILE A 146 -14.83 -1.75 20.61
C ILE A 146 -13.84 -0.81 19.91
N SER A 147 -13.89 -0.65 18.57
CA SER A 147 -12.94 0.22 17.85
C SER A 147 -13.61 0.96 16.70
N GLY A 148 -13.04 2.07 16.29
CA GLY A 148 -13.37 2.73 15.02
C GLY A 148 -12.89 1.92 13.80
N GLU A 149 -12.45 0.70 14.02
CA GLU A 149 -12.06 -0.27 13.01
C GLU A 149 -13.29 -0.62 12.17
N GLY A 150 -13.20 -0.44 10.85
CA GLY A 150 -14.28 -0.70 9.91
C GLY A 150 -15.03 0.54 9.42
N PHE A 151 -14.79 1.74 9.98
CA PHE A 151 -15.33 2.99 9.44
C PHE A 151 -14.40 3.71 8.49
N VAL A 152 -13.09 3.40 8.56
CA VAL A 152 -12.03 3.97 7.72
C VAL A 152 -11.04 2.88 7.38
N ASP A 153 -10.82 2.62 6.10
CA ASP A 153 -9.87 1.61 5.64
C ASP A 153 -8.43 2.11 5.71
N GLU A 154 -8.22 3.40 5.38
CA GLU A 154 -6.89 4.00 5.36
C GLU A 154 -6.95 5.47 5.78
N CYS A 155 -6.05 5.87 6.68
CA CYS A 155 -5.89 7.25 7.09
C CYS A 155 -4.80 7.96 6.29
N GLN A 156 -5.16 9.08 5.65
CA GLN A 156 -4.20 9.95 4.97
C GLN A 156 -3.49 10.86 6.00
N ILE A 157 -2.16 10.99 5.88
CA ILE A 157 -1.37 11.88 6.73
C ILE A 157 -0.71 12.95 5.88
N GLU A 158 -0.99 14.21 6.19
CA GLU A 158 -0.31 15.37 5.61
C GLU A 158 0.43 16.14 6.70
N SER A 159 1.66 16.56 6.42
CA SER A 159 2.50 17.25 7.40
C SER A 159 3.39 18.32 6.75
N ASP A 160 3.70 19.37 7.49
CA ASP A 160 4.76 20.34 7.19
C ASP A 160 6.10 19.99 7.86
N LEU A 161 6.16 18.87 8.59
CA LEU A 161 7.38 18.38 9.23
C LEU A 161 8.32 17.73 8.20
N GLU A 162 9.61 17.80 8.45
CA GLU A 162 10.62 17.10 7.66
C GLU A 162 10.60 15.59 7.96
N LEU A 163 9.81 14.84 7.19
CA LEU A 163 9.63 13.40 7.31
C LEU A 163 10.32 12.72 6.12
N LEU A 164 11.60 12.45 6.23
CA LEU A 164 12.38 11.96 5.11
C LEU A 164 13.54 11.05 5.52
N LEU A 165 14.05 10.31 4.53
CA LEU A 165 15.34 9.64 4.57
C LEU A 165 16.37 10.60 3.95
N PRO A 166 17.24 11.26 4.74
CA PRO A 166 18.21 12.22 4.23
C PRO A 166 19.14 11.57 3.19
N ALA A 167 19.51 12.32 2.15
CA ALA A 167 20.48 11.85 1.15
C ALA A 167 21.88 11.61 1.75
N THR A 168 22.16 12.24 2.87
CA THR A 168 23.38 12.03 3.66
C THR A 168 23.37 10.71 4.43
N TYR A 169 22.19 10.20 4.76
CA TYR A 169 22.01 8.93 5.46
C TYR A 169 21.92 7.75 4.49
N VAL A 170 21.05 7.84 3.48
CA VAL A 170 20.93 6.86 2.39
C VAL A 170 21.27 7.55 1.07
N THR A 171 22.46 7.38 0.55
CA THR A 171 22.95 8.11 -0.62
C THR A 171 22.28 7.71 -1.93
N GLY A 172 21.89 6.43 -2.08
CA GLY A 172 21.26 5.89 -3.29
C GLY A 172 19.81 6.34 -3.44
N SER A 173 19.46 7.10 -4.49
CA SER A 173 18.08 7.54 -4.73
C SER A 173 17.10 6.39 -4.95
N SER A 174 17.49 5.39 -5.74
CA SER A 174 16.69 4.17 -5.97
C SER A 174 16.47 3.38 -4.69
N GLU A 175 17.49 3.32 -3.85
CA GLU A 175 17.44 2.64 -2.56
C GLU A 175 16.50 3.36 -1.58
N ARG A 176 16.56 4.70 -1.53
CA ARG A 176 15.57 5.48 -0.74
C ARG A 176 14.14 5.21 -1.19
N MET A 177 13.88 5.14 -2.50
CA MET A 177 12.55 4.83 -3.03
C MET A 177 12.05 3.44 -2.60
N LEU A 178 12.93 2.44 -2.59
CA LEU A 178 12.58 1.09 -2.11
C LEU A 178 12.27 1.10 -0.62
N LEU A 179 13.05 1.81 0.19
CA LEU A 179 12.81 1.96 1.62
C LEU A 179 11.50 2.69 1.92
N TYR A 180 11.15 3.74 1.16
CA TYR A 180 9.85 4.40 1.31
C TYR A 180 8.68 3.46 0.98
N ARG A 181 8.78 2.66 -0.09
CA ARG A 181 7.74 1.68 -0.45
C ARG A 181 7.61 0.59 0.62
N GLU A 182 8.73 0.10 1.12
CA GLU A 182 8.74 -0.88 2.20
C GLU A 182 8.06 -0.31 3.45
N LEU A 183 8.42 0.91 3.86
CA LEU A 183 7.83 1.58 5.01
C LEU A 183 6.31 1.80 4.85
N ASP A 184 5.87 2.15 3.65
CA ASP A 184 4.44 2.37 3.37
C ASP A 184 3.60 1.09 3.51
N GLY A 185 4.20 -0.07 3.24
CA GLY A 185 3.58 -1.38 3.42
C GLY A 185 3.56 -1.91 4.86
N LEU A 186 4.24 -1.24 5.81
CA LEU A 186 4.29 -1.71 7.20
C LEU A 186 3.00 -1.35 7.95
N THR A 187 2.49 -2.32 8.71
CA THR A 187 1.26 -2.14 9.50
C THR A 187 1.45 -2.39 11.00
N LEU A 188 2.41 -3.24 11.40
CA LEU A 188 2.64 -3.64 12.78
C LEU A 188 3.85 -2.90 13.38
N ASP A 189 3.79 -2.61 14.67
CA ASP A 189 4.90 -1.96 15.40
C ASP A 189 6.17 -2.80 15.37
N LYS A 190 6.05 -4.12 15.45
CA LYS A 190 7.18 -5.04 15.34
C LYS A 190 7.91 -4.90 13.99
N ASP A 191 7.16 -4.79 12.90
CA ASP A 191 7.75 -4.66 11.57
C ASP A 191 8.49 -3.32 11.43
N VAL A 192 7.99 -2.25 12.07
CA VAL A 192 8.65 -0.94 12.14
C VAL A 192 9.94 -1.02 12.96
N ASP A 193 9.95 -1.75 14.09
CA ASP A 193 11.15 -1.95 14.89
C ASP A 193 12.20 -2.78 14.15
N ASP A 194 11.79 -3.84 13.44
CA ASP A 194 12.67 -4.65 12.60
C ASP A 194 13.23 -3.83 11.43
N PHE A 195 12.41 -2.98 10.83
CA PHE A 195 12.84 -2.07 9.77
C PHE A 195 13.85 -1.04 10.28
N ARG A 196 13.60 -0.44 11.45
CA ARG A 196 14.53 0.48 12.11
C ARG A 196 15.86 -0.19 12.40
N PHE A 197 15.86 -1.41 12.96
CA PHE A 197 17.07 -2.18 13.23
C PHE A 197 17.90 -2.42 11.97
N ARG A 198 17.25 -2.77 10.85
CA ARG A 198 17.93 -2.95 9.55
C ARG A 198 18.53 -1.65 9.01
N LEU A 199 17.84 -0.50 9.21
CA LEU A 199 18.40 0.79 8.85
C LEU A 199 19.65 1.11 9.68
N GLU A 200 19.59 0.89 10.99
CA GLU A 200 20.73 1.11 11.89
C GLU A 200 21.93 0.22 11.56
N ASP A 201 21.69 -1.07 11.30
CA ASP A 201 22.73 -2.04 10.93
C ASP A 201 23.43 -1.66 9.62
N ARG A 202 22.68 -1.15 8.66
CA ARG A 202 23.17 -0.90 7.30
C ARG A 202 23.74 0.51 7.09
N PHE A 203 23.14 1.51 7.70
CA PHE A 203 23.46 2.92 7.46
C PHE A 203 23.94 3.67 8.72
N GLY A 204 23.97 3.01 9.86
CA GLY A 204 24.32 3.61 11.15
C GLY A 204 23.12 4.26 11.86
N PRO A 205 23.35 5.08 12.88
CA PRO A 205 22.27 5.66 13.72
C PRO A 205 21.22 6.38 12.91
N VAL A 206 19.93 6.08 13.19
CA VAL A 206 18.79 6.68 12.47
C VAL A 206 18.69 8.17 12.80
N PRO A 207 18.69 9.06 11.79
CA PRO A 207 18.55 10.50 11.98
C PRO A 207 17.17 10.88 12.57
N PRO A 208 17.05 12.03 13.25
CA PRO A 208 15.78 12.47 13.86
C PRO A 208 14.62 12.56 12.86
N GLU A 209 14.86 13.06 11.65
CA GLU A 209 13.85 13.19 10.58
C GLU A 209 13.33 11.82 10.15
N THR A 210 14.20 10.82 10.12
CA THR A 210 13.83 9.44 9.81
C THR A 210 13.13 8.77 10.98
N GLN A 211 13.49 9.07 12.23
CA GLN A 211 12.75 8.56 13.40
C GLN A 211 11.30 9.07 13.40
N GLU A 212 11.10 10.36 13.08
CA GLU A 212 9.75 10.93 12.93
C GLU A 212 8.99 10.29 11.76
N LEU A 213 9.68 10.02 10.64
CA LEU A 213 9.09 9.30 9.51
C LEU A 213 8.60 7.90 9.90
N LEU A 214 9.39 7.12 10.66
CA LEU A 214 8.99 5.78 11.13
C LEU A 214 7.72 5.81 12.01
N ARG A 215 7.54 6.88 12.79
CA ARG A 215 6.35 7.06 13.65
C ARG A 215 5.06 7.33 12.88
N ILE A 216 5.13 7.58 11.57
CA ILE A 216 3.93 7.72 10.72
C ILE A 216 3.13 6.42 10.68
N VAL A 217 3.78 5.26 10.72
CA VAL A 217 3.09 3.95 10.70
C VAL A 217 2.18 3.77 11.92
N PRO A 218 2.67 3.86 13.17
CA PRO A 218 1.79 3.79 14.33
C PRO A 218 0.77 4.94 14.39
N LEU A 219 1.11 6.14 13.91
CA LEU A 219 0.16 7.26 13.83
C LEU A 219 -1.01 6.90 12.91
N ARG A 220 -0.74 6.41 11.70
CA ARG A 220 -1.75 5.99 10.72
C ARG A 220 -2.67 4.93 11.32
N ARG A 221 -2.12 3.88 11.92
CA ARG A 221 -2.88 2.79 12.55
C ARG A 221 -3.79 3.28 13.68
N LEU A 222 -3.27 4.12 14.59
CA LEU A 222 -4.07 4.68 15.68
C LEU A 222 -5.19 5.59 15.16
N ALA A 223 -4.93 6.39 14.14
CA ALA A 223 -5.91 7.25 13.51
C ALA A 223 -7.03 6.42 12.85
N THR A 224 -6.69 5.38 12.09
CA THR A 224 -7.67 4.45 11.49
C THR A 224 -8.55 3.81 12.58
N ARG A 225 -7.96 3.30 13.67
CA ARG A 225 -8.71 2.75 14.83
C ARG A 225 -9.68 3.74 15.47
N LEU A 226 -9.42 5.02 15.37
CA LEU A 226 -10.26 6.09 15.89
C LEU A 226 -11.26 6.63 14.87
N GLY A 227 -11.36 6.03 13.66
CA GLY A 227 -12.26 6.48 12.61
C GLY A 227 -11.87 7.82 12.01
N VAL A 228 -10.56 8.11 11.90
CA VAL A 228 -10.02 9.32 11.32
C VAL A 228 -9.60 9.07 9.87
N GLU A 229 -10.24 9.71 8.91
CA GLU A 229 -9.91 9.62 7.48
C GLU A 229 -8.61 10.33 7.13
N LYS A 230 -8.35 11.46 7.83
CA LYS A 230 -7.17 12.28 7.53
C LYS A 230 -6.62 12.95 8.78
N VAL A 231 -5.29 12.91 8.92
CA VAL A 231 -4.54 13.66 9.92
C VAL A 231 -3.72 14.75 9.23
N PHE A 232 -3.83 15.98 9.72
CA PHE A 232 -3.10 17.11 9.22
C PHE A 232 -2.23 17.70 10.33
N LEU A 233 -0.91 17.60 10.20
CA LEU A 233 0.07 18.14 11.14
C LEU A 233 0.69 19.39 10.54
N LYS A 234 0.32 20.58 11.06
CA LYS A 234 0.85 21.85 10.55
C LYS A 234 0.93 22.92 11.63
N GLY A 235 2.05 23.62 11.67
CA GLY A 235 2.26 24.76 12.55
C GLY A 235 2.07 24.42 14.02
N GLY A 236 2.56 23.26 14.49
CA GLY A 236 2.42 22.80 15.87
C GLY A 236 1.00 22.41 16.26
N ARG A 237 0.17 22.05 15.31
CA ARG A 237 -1.23 21.64 15.52
C ARG A 237 -1.52 20.35 14.75
N MET A 238 -2.38 19.52 15.34
CA MET A 238 -2.93 18.33 14.69
C MET A 238 -4.41 18.54 14.43
N THR A 239 -4.85 18.34 13.18
CA THR A 239 -6.28 18.32 12.83
C THR A 239 -6.65 16.93 12.40
N LEU A 240 -7.64 16.35 13.06
CA LEU A 240 -8.20 15.03 12.78
C LEU A 240 -9.51 15.22 12.03
N PHE A 241 -9.60 14.76 10.80
CA PHE A 241 -10.83 14.76 10.01
C PHE A 241 -11.52 13.42 10.18
N PHE A 242 -12.76 13.46 10.63
CA PHE A 242 -13.59 12.27 10.84
C PHE A 242 -14.24 11.81 9.54
N VAL A 243 -14.94 10.69 9.62
CA VAL A 243 -15.73 10.11 8.54
C VAL A 243 -16.59 11.20 7.87
N SER A 244 -16.50 11.29 6.55
CA SER A 244 -17.13 12.37 5.78
C SER A 244 -18.66 12.29 5.76
N ASN A 245 -19.24 11.08 5.86
CA ASN A 245 -20.67 10.88 5.94
C ASN A 245 -21.19 11.28 7.34
N ALA A 246 -21.97 12.37 7.42
CA ALA A 246 -22.52 12.89 8.67
C ALA A 246 -23.51 11.94 9.36
N ASP A 247 -24.14 11.04 8.62
CA ASP A 247 -25.12 10.07 9.11
C ASP A 247 -24.48 8.71 9.44
N SER A 248 -23.14 8.61 9.32
CA SER A 248 -22.40 7.38 9.62
C SER A 248 -22.61 6.93 11.07
N PRO A 249 -22.80 5.61 11.31
CA PRO A 249 -22.84 5.02 12.65
C PRO A 249 -21.57 5.33 13.48
N PHE A 250 -20.47 5.74 12.83
CA PHE A 250 -19.25 6.22 13.49
C PHE A 250 -19.55 7.25 14.58
N TYR A 251 -20.43 8.20 14.35
CA TYR A 251 -20.75 9.27 15.31
C TYR A 251 -21.48 8.79 16.56
N GLN A 252 -21.97 7.53 16.55
CA GLN A 252 -22.55 6.84 17.70
C GLN A 252 -21.59 5.81 18.30
N SER A 253 -20.39 5.65 17.71
CA SER A 253 -19.42 4.65 18.15
C SER A 253 -18.66 5.05 19.41
N GLN A 254 -18.09 4.06 20.09
CA GLN A 254 -17.21 4.28 21.23
C GLN A 254 -15.95 5.06 20.88
N ALA A 255 -15.44 4.91 19.65
CA ALA A 255 -14.27 5.64 19.17
C ALA A 255 -14.53 7.15 19.14
N PHE A 256 -15.68 7.57 18.60
CA PHE A 256 -16.07 8.97 18.61
C PHE A 256 -16.35 9.48 20.03
N GLY A 257 -16.98 8.66 20.87
CA GLY A 257 -17.18 8.96 22.29
C GLY A 257 -15.87 9.28 23.04
N LYS A 258 -14.82 8.47 22.85
CA LYS A 258 -13.48 8.72 23.39
C LYS A 258 -12.86 10.01 22.92
N MET A 259 -13.06 10.40 21.63
CA MET A 259 -12.62 11.67 21.09
C MET A 259 -13.28 12.84 21.81
N ILE A 260 -14.59 12.77 22.01
CA ILE A 260 -15.34 13.79 22.74
C ILE A 260 -14.90 13.87 24.21
N ASP A 261 -14.70 12.74 24.89
CA ASP A 261 -14.21 12.70 26.27
C ASP A 261 -12.81 13.32 26.39
N TYR A 262 -11.91 13.05 25.43
CA TYR A 262 -10.61 13.69 25.37
C TYR A 262 -10.73 15.22 25.21
N MET A 263 -11.58 15.66 24.31
CA MET A 263 -11.85 17.09 24.13
C MET A 263 -12.40 17.75 25.42
N MET A 264 -13.32 17.07 26.10
CA MET A 264 -13.88 17.58 27.37
C MET A 264 -12.81 17.67 28.47
N LYS A 265 -11.87 16.73 28.51
CA LYS A 265 -10.74 16.72 29.45
C LYS A 265 -9.74 17.86 29.15
N TYR A 266 -9.56 18.17 27.85
CA TYR A 266 -8.56 19.16 27.41
C TYR A 266 -9.17 20.32 26.58
N THR A 267 -10.22 20.96 27.10
CA THR A 267 -11.02 21.99 26.40
C THR A 267 -10.20 23.20 25.91
N ARG A 268 -9.09 23.54 26.58
CA ARG A 268 -8.20 24.64 26.13
C ARG A 268 -7.32 24.26 24.95
N ARG A 269 -7.09 22.97 24.77
CA ARG A 269 -6.18 22.41 23.75
C ARG A 269 -6.93 21.92 22.52
N CYS A 270 -8.21 21.54 22.68
CA CYS A 270 -9.00 20.90 21.63
C CYS A 270 -10.18 21.77 21.21
N ASP A 271 -10.43 21.85 19.90
CA ASP A 271 -11.58 22.51 19.29
C ASP A 271 -12.26 21.55 18.29
N LEU A 272 -13.57 21.32 18.44
CA LEU A 272 -14.37 20.63 17.42
C LEU A 272 -14.85 21.64 16.39
N ARG A 273 -14.73 21.30 15.10
CA ARG A 273 -15.11 22.17 13.99
C ARG A 273 -15.94 21.40 12.98
N GLU A 274 -16.91 22.10 12.41
CA GLU A 274 -17.67 21.61 11.27
C GLU A 274 -17.57 22.65 10.15
N GLN A 275 -17.06 22.22 8.99
CA GLN A 275 -16.97 23.05 7.78
C GLN A 275 -17.43 22.25 6.57
N ASN A 276 -18.39 22.77 5.83
CA ASN A 276 -18.94 22.11 4.63
C ASN A 276 -19.42 20.68 4.88
N GLY A 277 -20.04 20.41 6.02
CA GLY A 277 -20.50 19.09 6.42
C GLY A 277 -19.41 18.12 6.90
N ARG A 278 -18.15 18.54 6.90
CA ARG A 278 -17.03 17.74 7.44
C ARG A 278 -16.73 18.14 8.86
N ARG A 279 -16.72 17.17 9.76
CA ARG A 279 -16.37 17.34 11.15
C ARG A 279 -14.90 17.04 11.36
N SER A 280 -14.27 17.87 12.18
CA SER A 280 -12.83 17.73 12.51
C SER A 280 -12.55 18.16 13.92
N MET A 281 -11.51 17.59 14.53
CA MET A 281 -10.98 18.02 15.82
C MET A 281 -9.60 18.62 15.65
N LEU A 282 -9.44 19.87 16.08
CA LEU A 282 -8.14 20.54 16.16
C LEU A 282 -7.55 20.32 17.55
N ILE A 283 -6.30 19.87 17.61
CA ILE A 283 -5.52 19.69 18.83
C ILE A 283 -4.27 20.57 18.74
N LYS A 284 -4.09 21.47 19.70
CA LYS A 284 -2.94 22.39 19.79
C LYS A 284 -1.75 21.71 20.47
N ASP A 285 -0.58 22.31 20.34
CA ASP A 285 0.67 21.87 20.99
C ASP A 285 1.09 20.45 20.57
N VAL A 286 0.99 20.16 19.26
CA VAL A 286 1.46 18.95 18.61
C VAL A 286 2.53 19.32 17.60
N THR A 287 3.78 19.34 18.04
CA THR A 287 4.92 19.88 17.27
C THR A 287 5.69 18.83 16.47
N ASN A 288 5.49 17.53 16.76
CA ASN A 288 6.15 16.41 16.09
C ASN A 288 5.23 15.20 16.04
N VAL A 289 5.63 14.18 15.27
CA VAL A 289 4.84 12.93 15.11
C VAL A 289 4.80 12.13 16.41
N GLU A 290 5.87 12.15 17.21
CA GLU A 290 5.90 11.50 18.51
C GLU A 290 4.79 12.00 19.44
N THR A 291 4.62 13.32 19.53
CA THR A 291 3.53 13.94 20.30
C THR A 291 2.16 13.55 19.74
N ALA A 292 2.01 13.51 18.40
CA ALA A 292 0.78 13.08 17.75
C ALA A 292 0.41 11.63 18.10
N VAL A 293 1.36 10.72 18.03
CA VAL A 293 1.18 9.31 18.45
C VAL A 293 0.77 9.22 19.91
N SER A 294 1.47 9.95 20.81
CA SER A 294 1.16 9.95 22.25
C SER A 294 -0.26 10.43 22.55
N VAL A 295 -0.71 11.47 21.83
CA VAL A 295 -2.10 11.99 21.94
C VAL A 295 -3.11 10.93 21.50
N LEU A 296 -2.91 10.28 20.35
CA LEU A 296 -3.84 9.25 19.89
C LEU A 296 -3.83 8.01 20.80
N GLN A 297 -2.68 7.62 21.35
CA GLN A 297 -2.59 6.56 22.35
C GLN A 297 -3.37 6.92 23.61
N GLU A 298 -3.27 8.16 24.10
CA GLU A 298 -4.04 8.62 25.24
C GLU A 298 -5.54 8.55 24.98
N ILE A 299 -6.00 8.94 23.78
CA ILE A 299 -7.41 8.85 23.38
C ILE A 299 -7.89 7.38 23.38
N VAL A 300 -7.11 6.49 22.75
CA VAL A 300 -7.44 5.06 22.69
C VAL A 300 -7.52 4.44 24.08
N ALA A 301 -6.65 4.85 25.00
CA ALA A 301 -6.59 4.33 26.37
C ALA A 301 -7.70 4.85 27.30
N LEU A 302 -8.49 5.86 26.87
CA LEU A 302 -9.62 6.34 27.68
C LEU A 302 -10.64 5.23 27.96
N PRO A 303 -11.15 5.11 29.20
CA PRO A 303 -12.22 4.17 29.49
C PRO A 303 -13.48 4.54 28.72
N VAL A 304 -14.22 3.52 28.30
CA VAL A 304 -15.55 3.72 27.73
C VAL A 304 -16.50 4.04 28.87
N LYS A 305 -17.20 5.16 28.79
CA LYS A 305 -18.29 5.46 29.72
C LYS A 305 -19.50 4.67 29.25
N GLU A 306 -20.06 3.84 30.14
CA GLU A 306 -21.36 3.18 29.97
C GLU A 306 -22.48 4.20 29.85
#